data_41d6c30bd1aefe6c24bcad9e694b05bc
#
_entry.id   41d6c30bd1aefe6c24bcad9e694b05bc
#
_cell.length_a   1.000
_cell.length_b   1.000
_cell.length_c   1.000
_cell.angle_alpha   90.00
_cell.angle_beta   90.00
_cell.angle_gamma   90.00
#
_symmetry.space_group_name_H-M   'P 1'
#
loop_
_entity.id
_entity.type
_entity.pdbx_description
1 polymer ?
#
loop_
_entity_poly.entity_id
_entity_poly.type
_entity_poly.pdbx_seq_one_letter_code
_entity_poly.pdbx_strand_id
1 'polypeptide(L)'
;MLKESTYQTPCGTIHYWSSILSLDTTTLVFLPGLTADHRLFDKQVAYFDGKYNIIVWDAPAHASSWPFRFDFDLFDKAKWLNGILEKEEIIKPIIIGQSMGGYVGQAYAQLYPDRLAGFISIDSAPLQRNYVTAVEIWLLKRMEPVYAHYPWKLLLKSGTKGVATSNYGRNLMKEMMLVYDGDQHRYAQIAGHGFRILAETMEKDLPYEIKCPSLLICGIKDHAGSCIRYNREWHRKTKIPLKWIEGAGHNSNTDKPDMINSLLEEFFSNIL
;
A
#
# COMPACT_ATOMS: atom_id res chain seq x y z
N MET A 1 7.10 -15.87 14.21
CA MET A 1 8.13 -14.81 13.94
C MET A 1 8.39 -14.77 12.44
N LEU A 2 8.26 -13.61 11.82
CA LEU A 2 8.48 -13.45 10.38
C LEU A 2 9.94 -13.74 10.01
N LYS A 3 10.13 -14.48 8.91
CA LYS A 3 11.43 -14.74 8.30
C LYS A 3 11.65 -13.77 7.14
N GLU A 4 12.79 -13.10 7.12
CA GLU A 4 13.21 -12.29 5.97
C GLU A 4 13.60 -13.18 4.79
N SER A 5 13.15 -12.80 3.61
CA SER A 5 13.43 -13.42 2.33
C SER A 5 13.61 -12.36 1.24
N THR A 6 14.15 -12.75 0.09
CA THR A 6 14.38 -11.82 -1.01
C THR A 6 13.85 -12.36 -2.33
N TYR A 7 13.47 -11.46 -3.24
CA TYR A 7 13.09 -11.76 -4.61
C TYR A 7 13.89 -10.91 -5.58
N GLN A 8 14.58 -11.57 -6.52
CA GLN A 8 15.41 -10.90 -7.51
C GLN A 8 14.56 -10.40 -8.67
N THR A 9 14.76 -9.16 -9.07
CA THR A 9 14.15 -8.55 -10.25
C THR A 9 15.21 -8.00 -11.19
N PRO A 10 14.88 -7.67 -12.44
CA PRO A 10 15.82 -6.99 -13.33
C PRO A 10 16.30 -5.62 -12.81
N CYS A 11 15.53 -4.98 -11.90
CA CYS A 11 15.81 -3.63 -11.40
C CYS A 11 16.49 -3.61 -10.04
N GLY A 12 16.46 -4.71 -9.29
CA GLY A 12 17.03 -4.82 -7.95
C GLY A 12 16.41 -5.96 -7.15
N THR A 13 16.73 -6.00 -5.86
CA THR A 13 16.27 -7.04 -4.94
C THR A 13 15.13 -6.52 -4.09
N ILE A 14 14.01 -7.24 -4.07
CA ILE A 14 12.89 -6.96 -3.17
C ILE A 14 13.08 -7.76 -1.89
N HIS A 15 13.03 -7.11 -0.74
CA HIS A 15 13.00 -7.73 0.58
C HIS A 15 11.56 -7.86 1.06
N TYR A 16 11.23 -9.03 1.59
CA TYR A 16 9.92 -9.30 2.18
C TYR A 16 10.07 -10.22 3.39
N TRP A 17 9.10 -10.20 4.25
CA TRP A 17 9.03 -11.02 5.46
C TRP A 17 7.82 -11.92 5.38
N SER A 18 8.00 -13.20 5.68
CA SER A 18 6.93 -14.20 5.65
C SER A 18 6.87 -15.05 6.91
N SER A 19 5.66 -15.48 7.27
CA SER A 19 5.36 -16.51 8.26
C SER A 19 4.35 -17.47 7.63
N ILE A 20 4.83 -18.59 7.14
CA ILE A 20 4.00 -19.61 6.46
C ILE A 20 3.76 -20.77 7.42
N LEU A 21 2.50 -20.94 7.84
CA LEU A 21 2.06 -22.00 8.76
C LEU A 21 1.83 -23.32 8.00
N SER A 22 1.05 -23.25 6.92
CA SER A 22 0.84 -24.34 5.96
C SER A 22 0.30 -23.79 4.64
N LEU A 23 0.38 -24.57 3.56
CA LEU A 23 -0.15 -24.18 2.24
C LEU A 23 -1.69 -24.10 2.22
N ASP A 24 -2.38 -24.80 3.11
CA ASP A 24 -3.83 -24.77 3.25
C ASP A 24 -4.33 -23.58 4.07
N THR A 25 -3.43 -22.89 4.78
CA THR A 25 -3.77 -21.72 5.57
C THR A 25 -3.90 -20.49 4.69
N THR A 26 -4.98 -19.72 4.87
CA THR A 26 -5.19 -18.45 4.17
C THR A 26 -3.99 -17.51 4.36
N THR A 27 -3.55 -16.89 3.27
CA THR A 27 -2.42 -15.96 3.28
C THR A 27 -2.89 -14.51 3.21
N LEU A 28 -2.41 -13.70 4.15
CA LEU A 28 -2.58 -12.26 4.19
C LEU A 28 -1.32 -11.59 3.64
N VAL A 29 -1.50 -10.74 2.64
CA VAL A 29 -0.40 -9.97 2.01
C VAL A 29 -0.58 -8.50 2.32
N PHE A 30 0.34 -7.93 3.09
CA PHE A 30 0.34 -6.54 3.49
C PHE A 30 1.26 -5.71 2.59
N LEU A 31 0.70 -4.69 1.94
CA LEU A 31 1.40 -3.81 1.01
C LEU A 31 1.42 -2.37 1.55
N PRO A 32 2.57 -1.90 2.07
CA PRO A 32 2.72 -0.54 2.59
C PRO A 32 2.58 0.53 1.50
N GLY A 33 2.28 1.75 1.96
CA GLY A 33 2.20 2.94 1.14
C GLY A 33 3.55 3.47 0.65
N LEU A 34 3.49 4.55 -0.11
CA LEU A 34 4.67 5.21 -0.67
C LEU A 34 5.55 5.79 0.45
N THR A 35 6.85 5.55 0.37
CA THR A 35 7.89 5.94 1.33
C THR A 35 7.78 5.28 2.73
N ALA A 36 6.80 4.41 2.94
CA ALA A 36 6.71 3.54 4.11
C ALA A 36 7.44 2.20 3.85
N ASP A 37 7.62 1.41 4.89
CA ASP A 37 8.19 0.06 4.84
C ASP A 37 7.31 -0.97 5.57
N HIS A 38 7.75 -2.23 5.63
CA HIS A 38 7.00 -3.34 6.24
C HIS A 38 6.46 -3.05 7.64
N ARG A 39 7.14 -2.21 8.44
CA ARG A 39 6.74 -1.83 9.80
C ARG A 39 5.42 -1.08 9.86
N LEU A 40 4.94 -0.52 8.74
CA LEU A 40 3.63 0.12 8.68
C LEU A 40 2.50 -0.81 9.15
N PHE A 41 2.69 -2.12 8.99
CA PHE A 41 1.72 -3.14 9.37
C PHE A 41 2.09 -3.94 10.62
N ASP A 42 3.06 -3.51 11.42
CA ASP A 42 3.51 -4.23 12.62
C ASP A 42 2.38 -4.66 13.56
N LYS A 43 1.37 -3.80 13.77
CA LYS A 43 0.22 -4.11 14.62
C LYS A 43 -0.71 -5.17 14.01
N GLN A 44 -0.90 -5.14 12.70
CA GLN A 44 -1.69 -6.13 11.98
C GLN A 44 -0.95 -7.47 11.94
N VAL A 45 0.32 -7.43 11.58
CA VAL A 45 1.20 -8.60 11.57
C VAL A 45 1.21 -9.28 12.94
N ALA A 46 1.45 -8.53 14.01
CA ALA A 46 1.47 -9.09 15.38
C ALA A 46 0.12 -9.70 15.80
N TYR A 47 -0.99 -9.15 15.31
CA TYR A 47 -2.32 -9.65 15.65
C TYR A 47 -2.69 -10.95 14.91
N PHE A 48 -2.25 -11.07 13.65
CA PHE A 48 -2.61 -12.20 12.78
C PHE A 48 -1.53 -13.29 12.71
N ASP A 49 -0.31 -13.05 13.18
CA ASP A 49 0.77 -14.07 13.23
C ASP A 49 0.32 -15.29 14.06
N GLY A 50 0.56 -16.48 13.54
CA GLY A 50 0.12 -17.74 14.15
C GLY A 50 -1.35 -18.11 13.87
N LYS A 51 -2.14 -17.26 13.22
CA LYS A 51 -3.51 -17.55 12.78
C LYS A 51 -3.61 -17.71 11.26
N TYR A 52 -2.82 -16.93 10.52
CA TYR A 52 -2.78 -16.85 9.05
C TYR A 52 -1.35 -16.94 8.55
N ASN A 53 -1.17 -17.35 7.32
CA ASN A 53 0.08 -17.08 6.63
C ASN A 53 0.21 -15.57 6.40
N ILE A 54 1.40 -15.04 6.57
CA ILE A 54 1.65 -13.60 6.43
C ILE A 54 2.78 -13.37 5.43
N ILE A 55 2.59 -12.41 4.55
CA ILE A 55 3.63 -11.80 3.73
C ILE A 55 3.51 -10.29 3.86
N VAL A 56 4.62 -9.62 4.13
CA VAL A 56 4.75 -8.17 4.07
C VAL A 56 6.06 -7.81 3.41
N TRP A 57 6.09 -6.78 2.57
CA TRP A 57 7.29 -6.40 1.82
C TRP A 57 7.76 -4.98 2.10
N ASP A 58 9.03 -4.73 1.84
CA ASP A 58 9.49 -3.41 1.47
C ASP A 58 9.30 -3.26 -0.04
N ALA A 59 8.45 -2.32 -0.45
CA ALA A 59 8.15 -2.15 -1.86
C ALA A 59 9.43 -1.87 -2.69
N PRO A 60 9.47 -2.16 -4.00
CA PRO A 60 10.62 -1.85 -4.86
C PRO A 60 11.16 -0.44 -4.64
N ALA A 61 12.45 -0.31 -4.41
CA ALA A 61 13.21 0.89 -4.06
C ALA A 61 13.03 1.42 -2.61
N HIS A 62 12.11 0.85 -1.80
CA HIS A 62 11.87 1.30 -0.42
C HIS A 62 12.78 0.56 0.57
N ALA A 63 13.16 1.25 1.63
CA ALA A 63 13.88 0.72 2.80
C ALA A 63 14.92 -0.36 2.46
N SER A 64 14.71 -1.62 2.87
CA SER A 64 15.62 -2.73 2.62
C SER A 64 15.70 -3.14 1.13
N SER A 65 14.68 -2.82 0.33
CA SER A 65 14.69 -3.05 -1.13
C SER A 65 15.48 -2.00 -1.91
N TRP A 66 16.47 -1.36 -1.29
CA TRP A 66 17.41 -0.45 -1.92
C TRP A 66 18.81 -1.09 -1.93
N PRO A 67 19.65 -0.87 -2.98
CA PRO A 67 19.42 -0.04 -4.17
C PRO A 67 18.52 -0.69 -5.23
N PHE A 68 17.82 0.17 -6.01
CA PHE A 68 16.88 -0.29 -7.02
C PHE A 68 16.83 0.70 -8.20
N ARG A 69 16.80 0.23 -9.45
CA ARG A 69 16.64 1.09 -10.63
C ARG A 69 15.18 1.48 -10.79
N PHE A 70 14.92 2.70 -11.25
CA PHE A 70 13.56 3.23 -11.47
C PHE A 70 13.03 2.97 -12.90
N ASP A 71 13.37 1.82 -13.46
CA ASP A 71 12.96 1.36 -14.79
C ASP A 71 11.85 0.30 -14.67
N PHE A 72 10.76 0.69 -14.01
CA PHE A 72 9.59 -0.16 -13.78
C PHE A 72 8.32 0.66 -13.60
N ASP A 73 7.17 0.02 -13.85
CA ASP A 73 5.85 0.62 -13.65
C ASP A 73 5.06 -0.07 -12.49
N LEU A 74 3.80 0.33 -12.32
CA LEU A 74 2.96 -0.24 -11.27
C LEU A 74 2.59 -1.70 -11.57
N PHE A 75 2.49 -2.09 -12.85
CA PHE A 75 2.25 -3.48 -13.23
C PHE A 75 3.46 -4.37 -13.00
N ASP A 76 4.68 -3.83 -13.10
CA ASP A 76 5.88 -4.61 -12.75
C ASP A 76 5.91 -4.91 -11.26
N LYS A 77 5.48 -3.97 -10.38
CA LYS A 77 5.29 -4.26 -8.95
C LYS A 77 4.29 -5.40 -8.74
N ALA A 78 3.17 -5.41 -9.47
CA ALA A 78 2.17 -6.48 -9.39
C ALA A 78 2.71 -7.83 -9.89
N LYS A 79 3.50 -7.86 -10.97
CA LYS A 79 4.16 -9.07 -11.47
C LYS A 79 5.20 -9.61 -10.47
N TRP A 80 6.00 -8.74 -9.87
CA TRP A 80 6.99 -9.15 -8.86
C TRP A 80 6.32 -9.66 -7.60
N LEU A 81 5.21 -9.05 -7.17
CA LEU A 81 4.38 -9.59 -6.10
C LEU A 81 3.89 -11.00 -6.46
N ASN A 82 3.40 -11.22 -7.69
CA ASN A 82 3.00 -12.55 -8.15
C ASN A 82 4.18 -13.55 -8.12
N GLY A 83 5.37 -13.14 -8.53
CA GLY A 83 6.56 -13.97 -8.46
C GLY A 83 6.97 -14.33 -7.01
N ILE A 84 6.78 -13.41 -6.05
CA ILE A 84 6.96 -13.70 -4.61
C ILE A 84 5.92 -14.75 -4.16
N LEU A 85 4.66 -14.58 -4.53
CA LEU A 85 3.59 -15.51 -4.18
C LEU A 85 3.81 -16.91 -4.77
N GLU A 86 4.27 -16.98 -6.02
CA GLU A 86 4.64 -18.25 -6.67
C GLU A 86 5.83 -18.94 -5.98
N LYS A 87 6.84 -18.16 -5.57
CA LYS A 87 7.98 -18.68 -4.80
C LYS A 87 7.57 -19.25 -3.45
N GLU A 88 6.58 -18.64 -2.79
CA GLU A 88 6.03 -19.11 -1.50
C GLU A 88 4.86 -20.10 -1.69
N GLU A 89 4.58 -20.54 -2.92
CA GLU A 89 3.52 -21.48 -3.30
C GLU A 89 2.11 -21.00 -2.91
N ILE A 90 1.87 -19.68 -2.88
CA ILE A 90 0.60 -19.07 -2.53
C ILE A 90 -0.26 -18.84 -3.78
N ILE A 91 -1.46 -19.42 -3.79
CA ILE A 91 -2.34 -19.40 -4.97
C ILE A 91 -3.35 -18.25 -4.92
N LYS A 92 -4.06 -18.08 -3.82
CA LYS A 92 -5.15 -17.10 -3.64
C LYS A 92 -5.01 -16.32 -2.33
N PRO A 93 -4.13 -15.32 -2.26
CA PRO A 93 -4.00 -14.49 -1.07
C PRO A 93 -5.17 -13.52 -0.91
N ILE A 94 -5.31 -12.98 0.31
CA ILE A 94 -6.03 -11.73 0.57
C ILE A 94 -5.00 -10.61 0.55
N ILE A 95 -5.15 -9.65 -0.36
CA ILE A 95 -4.25 -8.49 -0.44
C ILE A 95 -4.84 -7.34 0.40
N ILE A 96 -4.05 -6.82 1.33
CA ILE A 96 -4.34 -5.67 2.18
C ILE A 96 -3.35 -4.57 1.84
N GLY A 97 -3.79 -3.56 1.09
CA GLY A 97 -2.93 -2.49 0.63
C GLY A 97 -3.28 -1.13 1.24
N GLN A 98 -2.30 -0.46 1.85
CA GLN A 98 -2.45 0.90 2.34
C GLN A 98 -1.92 1.88 1.28
N SER A 99 -2.69 2.94 0.96
CA SER A 99 -2.27 3.99 0.03
C SER A 99 -1.73 3.42 -1.29
N MET A 100 -0.44 3.65 -1.61
CA MET A 100 0.22 3.08 -2.80
C MET A 100 0.12 1.54 -2.86
N GLY A 101 0.13 0.86 -1.72
CA GLY A 101 -0.06 -0.60 -1.67
C GLY A 101 -1.45 -1.03 -2.17
N GLY A 102 -2.48 -0.22 -1.94
CA GLY A 102 -3.82 -0.45 -2.48
C GLY A 102 -3.89 -0.33 -4.01
N TYR A 103 -3.09 0.57 -4.59
CA TYR A 103 -2.98 0.65 -6.06
C TYR A 103 -2.22 -0.54 -6.65
N VAL A 104 -1.19 -1.04 -5.96
CA VAL A 104 -0.51 -2.29 -6.37
C VAL A 104 -1.49 -3.47 -6.33
N GLY A 105 -2.33 -3.56 -5.30
CA GLY A 105 -3.37 -4.59 -5.20
C GLY A 105 -4.38 -4.52 -6.36
N GLN A 106 -4.81 -3.32 -6.77
CA GLN A 106 -5.69 -3.13 -7.94
C GLN A 106 -4.98 -3.49 -9.26
N ALA A 107 -3.71 -3.14 -9.43
CA ALA A 107 -2.91 -3.56 -10.59
C ALA A 107 -2.75 -5.08 -10.63
N TYR A 108 -2.58 -5.72 -9.46
CA TYR A 108 -2.56 -7.18 -9.35
C TYR A 108 -3.90 -7.80 -9.76
N ALA A 109 -5.02 -7.28 -9.26
CA ALA A 109 -6.35 -7.75 -9.63
C ALA A 109 -6.64 -7.60 -11.14
N GLN A 110 -6.11 -6.56 -11.78
CA GLN A 110 -6.22 -6.35 -13.23
C GLN A 110 -5.44 -7.40 -14.03
N LEU A 111 -4.24 -7.78 -13.57
CA LEU A 111 -3.40 -8.78 -14.25
C LEU A 111 -3.81 -10.23 -13.94
N TYR A 112 -4.30 -10.47 -12.73
CA TYR A 112 -4.58 -11.80 -12.19
C TYR A 112 -5.97 -11.87 -11.54
N PRO A 113 -7.06 -11.64 -12.31
CA PRO A 113 -8.41 -11.42 -11.77
C PRO A 113 -8.98 -12.60 -10.96
N ASP A 114 -8.49 -13.82 -11.23
CA ASP A 114 -8.98 -15.04 -10.55
C ASP A 114 -8.03 -15.54 -9.43
N ARG A 115 -6.93 -14.81 -9.16
CA ARG A 115 -5.89 -15.18 -8.20
C ARG A 115 -5.98 -14.44 -6.86
N LEU A 116 -7.14 -13.89 -6.51
CA LEU A 116 -7.39 -13.24 -5.21
C LEU A 116 -8.55 -13.93 -4.47
N ALA A 117 -8.35 -14.22 -3.18
CA ALA A 117 -9.43 -14.60 -2.28
C ALA A 117 -10.18 -13.36 -1.77
N GLY A 118 -9.50 -12.22 -1.61
CA GLY A 118 -10.08 -10.96 -1.18
C GLY A 118 -9.14 -9.78 -1.41
N PHE A 119 -9.71 -8.57 -1.39
CA PHE A 119 -8.96 -7.32 -1.51
C PHE A 119 -9.43 -6.28 -0.49
N ILE A 120 -8.51 -5.70 0.25
CA ILE A 120 -8.80 -4.64 1.21
C ILE A 120 -7.94 -3.42 0.87
N SER A 121 -8.62 -2.30 0.65
CA SER A 121 -8.02 -1.00 0.38
C SER A 121 -8.08 -0.14 1.64
N ILE A 122 -6.94 0.22 2.21
CA ILE A 122 -6.84 1.09 3.37
C ILE A 122 -6.28 2.44 2.93
N ASP A 123 -7.04 3.52 3.12
CA ASP A 123 -6.63 4.89 2.78
C ASP A 123 -6.01 5.01 1.37
N SER A 124 -6.51 4.23 0.42
CA SER A 124 -6.15 4.26 -0.99
C SER A 124 -7.33 4.78 -1.82
N ALA A 125 -7.22 4.76 -3.15
CA ALA A 125 -8.26 5.24 -4.03
C ALA A 125 -8.32 4.40 -5.32
N PRO A 126 -9.37 4.53 -6.16
CA PRO A 126 -9.47 3.75 -7.38
C PRO A 126 -8.45 4.18 -8.45
N LEU A 127 -7.94 3.19 -9.20
CA LEU A 127 -7.03 3.40 -10.34
C LEU A 127 -7.73 3.88 -11.60
N GLN A 128 -9.05 3.70 -11.71
CA GLN A 128 -9.79 4.08 -12.92
C GLN A 128 -9.65 5.57 -13.21
N ARG A 129 -9.36 5.88 -14.47
CA ARG A 129 -9.11 7.23 -14.98
C ARG A 129 -10.25 8.21 -14.69
N ASN A 130 -11.50 7.73 -14.67
CA ASN A 130 -12.71 8.53 -14.52
C ASN A 130 -12.95 9.10 -13.10
N TYR A 131 -12.10 8.75 -12.11
CA TYR A 131 -12.15 9.33 -10.77
C TYR A 131 -11.21 10.53 -10.61
N VAL A 132 -10.22 10.67 -11.49
CA VAL A 132 -9.11 11.62 -11.35
C VAL A 132 -9.16 12.65 -12.47
N THR A 133 -8.94 13.92 -12.15
CA THR A 133 -8.89 15.00 -13.14
C THR A 133 -7.55 15.01 -13.90
N ALA A 134 -7.54 15.63 -15.09
CA ALA A 134 -6.30 15.80 -15.86
C ALA A 134 -5.26 16.64 -15.09
N VAL A 135 -5.71 17.62 -14.29
CA VAL A 135 -4.84 18.46 -13.48
C VAL A 135 -4.18 17.64 -12.37
N GLU A 136 -4.92 16.77 -11.68
CA GLU A 136 -4.35 15.89 -10.65
C GLU A 136 -3.31 14.95 -11.25
N ILE A 137 -3.56 14.33 -12.40
CA ILE A 137 -2.57 13.51 -13.12
C ILE A 137 -1.33 14.32 -13.50
N TRP A 138 -1.52 15.53 -14.01
CA TRP A 138 -0.42 16.42 -14.36
C TRP A 138 0.44 16.79 -13.14
N LEU A 139 -0.18 17.03 -11.97
CA LEU A 139 0.52 17.30 -10.72
C LEU A 139 1.30 16.07 -10.24
N LEU A 140 0.68 14.89 -10.20
CA LEU A 140 1.32 13.65 -9.78
C LEU A 140 2.62 13.39 -10.54
N LYS A 141 2.64 13.61 -11.85
CA LYS A 141 3.85 13.43 -12.70
C LYS A 141 4.98 14.41 -12.39
N ARG A 142 4.75 15.44 -11.55
CA ARG A 142 5.71 16.52 -11.25
C ARG A 142 6.09 16.62 -9.77
N MET A 143 5.83 15.57 -9.01
CA MET A 143 6.06 15.60 -7.56
C MET A 143 7.55 15.47 -7.17
N GLU A 144 8.39 14.86 -7.99
CA GLU A 144 9.81 14.66 -7.66
C GLU A 144 10.55 15.96 -7.33
N PRO A 145 10.53 17.01 -8.19
CA PRO A 145 11.20 18.27 -7.85
C PRO A 145 10.61 18.95 -6.61
N VAL A 146 9.32 18.75 -6.32
CA VAL A 146 8.70 19.27 -5.10
C VAL A 146 9.38 18.66 -3.88
N TYR A 147 9.52 17.33 -3.83
CA TYR A 147 10.18 16.64 -2.71
C TYR A 147 11.69 16.91 -2.67
N ALA A 148 12.36 17.04 -3.80
CA ALA A 148 13.80 17.32 -3.87
C ALA A 148 14.17 18.69 -3.28
N HIS A 149 13.32 19.71 -3.47
CA HIS A 149 13.56 21.07 -3.02
C HIS A 149 12.88 21.41 -1.67
N TYR A 150 12.00 20.55 -1.17
CA TYR A 150 11.33 20.79 0.10
C TYR A 150 12.31 20.57 1.27
N PRO A 151 12.51 21.53 2.19
CA PRO A 151 13.47 21.38 3.28
C PRO A 151 13.22 20.13 4.12
N TRP A 152 14.21 19.25 4.26
CA TRP A 152 14.06 17.94 4.87
C TRP A 152 13.38 17.96 6.25
N LYS A 153 13.83 18.87 7.14
CA LYS A 153 13.22 18.99 8.48
C LYS A 153 11.74 19.35 8.44
N LEU A 154 11.32 20.16 7.47
CA LEU A 154 9.92 20.51 7.27
C LEU A 154 9.15 19.34 6.64
N LEU A 155 9.75 18.65 5.67
CA LEU A 155 9.18 17.47 5.05
C LEU A 155 8.94 16.35 6.09
N LEU A 156 9.92 16.07 6.94
CA LEU A 156 9.80 15.12 8.03
C LEU A 156 8.65 15.48 9.00
N LYS A 157 8.54 16.77 9.35
CA LYS A 157 7.48 17.26 10.25
C LYS A 157 6.10 17.19 9.59
N SER A 158 5.97 17.65 8.34
CA SER A 158 4.70 17.68 7.62
C SER A 158 4.26 16.27 7.20
N GLY A 159 5.17 15.44 6.73
CA GLY A 159 4.91 14.05 6.35
C GLY A 159 4.37 13.22 7.52
N THR A 160 5.02 13.32 8.69
CA THR A 160 4.57 12.58 9.88
C THR A 160 3.21 13.05 10.40
N LYS A 161 2.97 14.36 10.45
CA LYS A 161 1.71 14.94 10.95
C LYS A 161 0.58 14.86 9.92
N GLY A 162 0.91 14.87 8.64
CA GLY A 162 -0.07 14.86 7.55
C GLY A 162 -0.70 13.49 7.32
N VAL A 163 0.00 12.41 7.68
CA VAL A 163 -0.47 11.05 7.41
C VAL A 163 -1.05 10.35 8.64
N ALA A 164 -0.70 10.77 9.86
CA ALA A 164 -1.16 10.12 11.08
C ALA A 164 -1.66 11.09 12.14
N THR A 165 -2.66 10.69 12.89
CA THR A 165 -3.26 11.45 13.99
C THR A 165 -2.78 10.97 15.36
N SER A 166 -2.49 9.67 15.52
CA SER A 166 -2.00 9.08 16.76
C SER A 166 -0.51 9.36 16.99
N ASN A 167 -0.09 9.34 18.24
CA ASN A 167 1.34 9.45 18.57
C ASN A 167 2.14 8.25 18.05
N TYR A 168 1.56 7.04 18.13
CA TYR A 168 2.17 5.83 17.58
C TYR A 168 2.39 5.95 16.08
N GLY A 169 1.34 6.26 15.31
CA GLY A 169 1.43 6.38 13.85
C GLY A 169 2.42 7.47 13.41
N ARG A 170 2.45 8.61 14.10
CA ARG A 170 3.41 9.70 13.83
C ARG A 170 4.85 9.29 14.10
N ASN A 171 5.11 8.63 15.24
CA ASN A 171 6.46 8.18 15.59
C ASN A 171 6.94 7.11 14.62
N LEU A 172 6.09 6.12 14.29
CA LEU A 172 6.42 5.08 13.33
C LEU A 172 6.71 5.67 11.93
N MET A 173 5.86 6.59 11.44
CA MET A 173 6.11 7.25 10.16
C MET A 173 7.41 8.05 10.18
N LYS A 174 7.73 8.71 11.31
CA LYS A 174 9.00 9.41 11.47
C LYS A 174 10.18 8.46 11.35
N GLU A 175 10.13 7.31 12.03
CA GLU A 175 11.19 6.28 11.97
C GLU A 175 11.37 5.75 10.54
N MET A 176 10.28 5.48 9.82
CA MET A 176 10.33 5.05 8.42
C MET A 176 10.93 6.15 7.51
N MET A 177 10.57 7.42 7.71
CA MET A 177 11.18 8.52 6.95
C MET A 177 12.66 8.72 7.28
N LEU A 178 13.09 8.48 8.52
CA LEU A 178 14.50 8.61 8.92
C LEU A 178 15.44 7.58 8.26
N VAL A 179 14.91 6.52 7.62
CA VAL A 179 15.70 5.64 6.74
C VAL A 179 16.34 6.40 5.58
N TYR A 180 15.77 7.56 5.23
CA TYR A 180 16.24 8.44 4.16
C TYR A 180 17.02 9.67 4.70
N ASP A 181 17.32 9.71 6.01
CA ASP A 181 18.05 10.84 6.60
C ASP A 181 19.46 10.90 6.01
N GLY A 182 19.87 12.10 5.59
CA GLY A 182 21.12 12.30 4.83
C GLY A 182 21.04 11.98 3.32
N ASP A 183 19.94 11.41 2.82
CA ASP A 183 19.72 11.11 1.40
C ASP A 183 18.32 11.54 0.94
N GLN A 184 18.04 12.83 1.06
CA GLN A 184 16.78 13.41 0.60
C GLN A 184 16.52 13.18 -0.90
N HIS A 185 17.58 13.09 -1.70
CA HIS A 185 17.46 12.82 -3.13
C HIS A 185 16.80 11.45 -3.38
N ARG A 186 17.24 10.41 -2.67
CA ARG A 186 16.61 9.08 -2.70
C ARG A 186 15.13 9.15 -2.33
N TYR A 187 14.78 9.87 -1.25
CA TYR A 187 13.38 10.06 -0.87
C TYR A 187 12.56 10.69 -1.99
N ALA A 188 13.09 11.78 -2.59
CA ALA A 188 12.43 12.48 -3.69
C ALA A 188 12.26 11.62 -4.94
N GLN A 189 13.27 10.83 -5.30
CA GLN A 189 13.20 9.87 -6.42
C GLN A 189 12.12 8.81 -6.18
N ILE A 190 12.09 8.20 -4.99
CA ILE A 190 11.08 7.18 -4.64
C ILE A 190 9.67 7.77 -4.69
N ALA A 191 9.47 8.92 -4.05
CA ALA A 191 8.17 9.59 -4.01
C ALA A 191 7.74 10.04 -5.42
N GLY A 192 8.62 10.70 -6.16
CA GLY A 192 8.36 11.19 -7.51
C GLY A 192 8.08 10.07 -8.49
N HIS A 193 8.90 9.01 -8.48
CA HIS A 193 8.66 7.83 -9.30
C HIS A 193 7.32 7.17 -8.98
N GLY A 194 7.02 6.97 -7.68
CA GLY A 194 5.76 6.37 -7.25
C GLY A 194 4.53 7.14 -7.76
N PHE A 195 4.51 8.46 -7.63
CA PHE A 195 3.43 9.30 -8.16
C PHE A 195 3.37 9.30 -9.69
N ARG A 196 4.51 9.28 -10.36
CA ARG A 196 4.58 9.23 -11.82
C ARG A 196 3.99 7.95 -12.37
N ILE A 197 4.43 6.76 -11.87
CA ILE A 197 3.90 5.47 -12.34
C ILE A 197 2.43 5.28 -11.98
N LEU A 198 1.95 5.85 -10.86
CA LEU A 198 0.53 5.90 -10.53
C LEU A 198 -0.26 6.67 -11.59
N ALA A 199 0.18 7.88 -11.93
CA ALA A 199 -0.46 8.70 -12.95
C ALA A 199 -0.46 8.03 -14.33
N GLU A 200 0.67 7.46 -14.75
CA GLU A 200 0.81 6.72 -16.01
C GLU A 200 -0.10 5.49 -16.06
N THR A 201 -0.26 4.81 -14.92
CA THR A 201 -1.16 3.66 -14.81
C THR A 201 -2.63 4.08 -14.92
N MET A 202 -3.02 5.19 -14.32
CA MET A 202 -4.36 5.77 -14.50
C MET A 202 -4.63 6.18 -15.95
N GLU A 203 -3.64 6.72 -16.66
CA GLU A 203 -3.76 7.11 -18.07
C GLU A 203 -3.92 5.92 -19.04
N LYS A 204 -3.57 4.70 -18.62
CA LYS A 204 -3.85 3.49 -19.41
C LYS A 204 -5.36 3.23 -19.56
N ASP A 205 -6.17 3.88 -18.72
CA ASP A 205 -7.65 3.85 -18.75
C ASP A 205 -8.24 2.44 -18.78
N LEU A 206 -7.61 1.53 -18.03
CA LEU A 206 -8.08 0.15 -17.90
C LEU A 206 -9.23 0.07 -16.89
N PRO A 207 -10.06 -0.97 -16.93
CA PRO A 207 -11.24 -1.11 -16.07
C PRO A 207 -10.88 -1.27 -14.59
N TYR A 208 -9.72 -1.85 -14.24
CA TYR A 208 -9.30 -2.15 -12.85
C TYR A 208 -10.44 -2.76 -12.02
N GLU A 209 -11.17 -3.67 -12.64
CA GLU A 209 -12.28 -4.35 -12.00
C GLU A 209 -11.77 -5.36 -10.95
N ILE A 210 -12.36 -5.29 -9.76
CA ILE A 210 -12.03 -6.22 -8.67
C ILE A 210 -13.17 -7.24 -8.57
N LYS A 211 -12.87 -8.50 -8.90
CA LYS A 211 -13.87 -9.58 -8.97
C LYS A 211 -14.00 -10.39 -7.67
N CYS A 212 -13.07 -10.21 -6.73
CA CYS A 212 -13.12 -10.89 -5.43
C CYS A 212 -13.91 -10.07 -4.39
N PRO A 213 -14.33 -10.67 -3.26
CA PRO A 213 -14.81 -9.93 -2.11
C PRO A 213 -13.86 -8.81 -1.71
N SER A 214 -14.40 -7.62 -1.43
CA SER A 214 -13.54 -6.44 -1.22
C SER A 214 -14.10 -5.53 -0.13
N LEU A 215 -13.20 -4.78 0.53
CA LEU A 215 -13.51 -3.81 1.56
C LEU A 215 -12.69 -2.54 1.38
N LEU A 216 -13.35 -1.38 1.46
CA LEU A 216 -12.70 -0.08 1.51
C LEU A 216 -12.67 0.41 2.96
N ILE A 217 -11.52 0.91 3.40
CA ILE A 217 -11.33 1.52 4.73
C ILE A 217 -10.70 2.89 4.51
N CYS A 218 -11.25 3.94 5.15
CA CYS A 218 -10.73 5.29 5.01
C CYS A 218 -10.86 6.07 6.31
N GLY A 219 -9.76 6.71 6.73
CA GLY A 219 -9.77 7.63 7.87
C GLY A 219 -10.58 8.89 7.58
N ILE A 220 -11.43 9.33 8.50
CA ILE A 220 -12.22 10.56 8.30
C ILE A 220 -11.40 11.84 8.30
N LYS A 221 -10.14 11.77 8.77
CA LYS A 221 -9.15 12.87 8.76
C LYS A 221 -8.06 12.63 7.72
N ASP A 222 -8.30 11.79 6.71
CA ASP A 222 -7.37 11.59 5.62
C ASP A 222 -7.38 12.82 4.70
N HIS A 223 -6.27 13.54 4.70
CA HIS A 223 -6.04 14.72 3.86
C HIS A 223 -5.03 14.45 2.73
N ALA A 224 -4.66 13.18 2.48
CA ALA A 224 -3.80 12.83 1.36
C ALA A 224 -4.57 12.94 0.03
N GLY A 225 -4.32 14.02 -0.68
CA GLY A 225 -5.04 14.34 -1.91
C GLY A 225 -6.56 14.41 -1.71
N SER A 226 -7.30 13.70 -2.54
CA SER A 226 -8.77 13.63 -2.49
C SER A 226 -9.28 12.26 -2.00
N CYS A 227 -8.54 11.57 -1.15
CA CYS A 227 -8.81 10.18 -0.74
C CYS A 227 -10.25 9.97 -0.23
N ILE A 228 -10.76 10.85 0.65
CA ILE A 228 -12.14 10.80 1.18
C ILE A 228 -13.17 10.89 0.03
N ARG A 229 -12.98 11.84 -0.90
CA ARG A 229 -13.87 12.02 -2.06
C ARG A 229 -13.86 10.78 -2.94
N TYR A 230 -12.68 10.24 -3.23
CA TYR A 230 -12.53 9.08 -4.09
C TYR A 230 -13.14 7.81 -3.49
N ASN A 231 -12.93 7.55 -2.21
CA ASN A 231 -13.52 6.39 -1.54
C ASN A 231 -15.05 6.46 -1.49
N ARG A 232 -15.62 7.65 -1.25
CA ARG A 232 -17.07 7.85 -1.29
C ARG A 232 -17.65 7.55 -2.68
N GLU A 233 -17.01 8.05 -3.74
CA GLU A 233 -17.45 7.80 -5.12
C GLU A 233 -17.21 6.35 -5.54
N TRP A 234 -16.13 5.75 -5.12
CA TRP A 234 -15.82 4.35 -5.40
C TRP A 234 -16.89 3.44 -4.81
N HIS A 235 -17.19 3.60 -3.51
CA HIS A 235 -18.31 2.90 -2.86
C HIS A 235 -19.65 3.14 -3.58
N ARG A 236 -19.94 4.40 -3.91
CA ARG A 236 -21.21 4.74 -4.57
C ARG A 236 -21.40 4.02 -5.90
N LYS A 237 -20.33 3.95 -6.71
CA LYS A 237 -20.38 3.34 -8.05
C LYS A 237 -20.29 1.80 -8.03
N THR A 238 -19.45 1.23 -7.18
CA THR A 238 -19.17 -0.21 -7.19
C THR A 238 -19.95 -1.01 -6.15
N LYS A 239 -20.50 -0.33 -5.13
CA LYS A 239 -21.15 -0.93 -3.96
C LYS A 239 -20.19 -1.75 -3.05
N ILE A 240 -18.89 -1.71 -3.31
CA ILE A 240 -17.91 -2.28 -2.37
C ILE A 240 -18.13 -1.64 -0.98
N PRO A 241 -18.27 -2.41 0.10
CA PRO A 241 -18.43 -1.86 1.44
C PRO A 241 -17.33 -0.86 1.80
N LEU A 242 -17.70 0.24 2.44
CA LEU A 242 -16.77 1.29 2.90
C LEU A 242 -16.94 1.51 4.40
N LYS A 243 -15.86 1.39 5.16
CA LYS A 243 -15.79 1.66 6.59
C LYS A 243 -15.01 2.94 6.84
N TRP A 244 -15.64 3.91 7.47
CA TRP A 244 -15.01 5.15 7.90
C TRP A 244 -14.39 4.99 9.29
N ILE A 245 -13.13 5.42 9.45
CA ILE A 245 -12.41 5.28 10.73
C ILE A 245 -12.36 6.63 11.42
N GLU A 246 -13.16 6.74 12.49
CA GLU A 246 -13.24 7.93 13.33
C GLU A 246 -11.89 8.31 13.95
N GLY A 247 -11.50 9.56 13.77
CA GLY A 247 -10.28 10.13 14.35
C GLY A 247 -8.99 9.73 13.65
N ALA A 248 -9.01 8.86 12.62
CA ALA A 248 -7.83 8.43 11.88
C ALA A 248 -7.52 9.33 10.69
N GLY A 249 -6.22 9.46 10.38
CA GLY A 249 -5.67 10.09 9.18
C GLY A 249 -5.46 9.10 8.04
N HIS A 250 -4.44 9.37 7.21
CA HIS A 250 -4.08 8.55 6.04
C HIS A 250 -3.46 7.19 6.40
N ASN A 251 -2.89 7.05 7.58
CA ASN A 251 -2.40 5.78 8.10
C ASN A 251 -3.36 5.23 9.16
N SER A 252 -4.61 4.98 8.77
CA SER A 252 -5.67 4.55 9.70
C SER A 252 -5.34 3.23 10.40
N ASN A 253 -4.57 2.36 9.75
CA ASN A 253 -4.08 1.10 10.32
C ASN A 253 -3.11 1.30 11.50
N THR A 254 -2.37 2.41 11.55
CA THR A 254 -1.51 2.76 12.68
C THR A 254 -2.19 3.69 13.67
N ASP A 255 -3.17 4.47 13.23
CA ASP A 255 -3.93 5.37 14.11
C ASP A 255 -4.94 4.64 14.99
N LYS A 256 -5.56 3.59 14.45
CA LYS A 256 -6.61 2.80 15.11
C LYS A 256 -6.41 1.29 14.88
N PRO A 257 -5.25 0.73 15.28
CA PRO A 257 -4.87 -0.63 14.93
C PRO A 257 -5.91 -1.68 15.38
N ASP A 258 -6.45 -1.56 16.59
CA ASP A 258 -7.42 -2.53 17.11
C ASP A 258 -8.73 -2.53 16.31
N MET A 259 -9.21 -1.34 15.93
CA MET A 259 -10.41 -1.21 15.08
C MET A 259 -10.16 -1.80 13.69
N ILE A 260 -8.99 -1.53 13.09
CA ILE A 260 -8.61 -2.09 11.80
C ILE A 260 -8.51 -3.63 11.92
N ASN A 261 -7.85 -4.16 12.93
CA ASN A 261 -7.73 -5.61 13.14
C ASN A 261 -9.11 -6.28 13.25
N SER A 262 -10.03 -5.68 13.99
CA SER A 262 -11.42 -6.20 14.12
C SER A 262 -12.17 -6.18 12.78
N LEU A 263 -12.02 -5.12 11.98
CA LEU A 263 -12.65 -5.03 10.64
C LEU A 263 -12.06 -6.06 9.66
N LEU A 264 -10.75 -6.29 9.72
CA LEU A 264 -10.09 -7.32 8.92
C LEU A 264 -10.58 -8.72 9.32
N GLU A 265 -10.65 -9.01 10.62
CA GLU A 265 -11.12 -10.29 11.13
C GLU A 265 -12.61 -10.55 10.77
N GLU A 266 -13.48 -9.51 10.89
CA GLU A 266 -14.87 -9.56 10.41
C GLU A 266 -14.94 -9.90 8.93
N PHE A 267 -14.11 -9.22 8.11
CA PHE A 267 -14.07 -9.46 6.66
C PHE A 267 -13.62 -10.89 6.35
N PHE A 268 -12.54 -11.38 6.97
CA PHE A 268 -12.03 -12.74 6.75
C PHE A 268 -13.08 -13.80 7.12
N SER A 269 -13.77 -13.63 8.25
CA SER A 269 -14.82 -14.56 8.71
C SER A 269 -16.01 -14.63 7.75
N ASN A 270 -16.24 -13.60 6.93
CA ASN A 270 -17.35 -13.57 5.98
C ASN A 270 -17.00 -14.19 4.61
N ILE A 271 -15.71 -14.39 4.30
CA ILE A 271 -15.28 -14.86 2.97
C ILE A 271 -14.55 -16.21 2.99
N LEU A 272 -14.14 -16.69 4.16
CA LEU A 272 -13.47 -17.96 4.41
C LEU A 272 -14.44 -18.99 4.99
#